data_7e17df9a019019f785ad5bf9f1e63a0c
#
_entry.id   7e17df9a019019f785ad5bf9f1e63a0c
#
_cell.length_a   1.000
_cell.length_b   1.000
_cell.length_c   1.000
_cell.angle_alpha   90.00
_cell.angle_beta   90.00
_cell.angle_gamma   90.00
#
_symmetry.space_group_name_H-M   'P 1'
#
loop_
_entity.id
_entity.type
_entity.pdbx_description
1 polymer ?
#
loop_
_entity_poly.entity_id
_entity_poly.type
_entity_poly.pdbx_seq_one_letter_code
_entity_poly.pdbx_strand_id
1 'polypeptide(L)'
;MGSDTRLMIEQRQYPPIQVRLFFGDGEYDFKLTLQGIAAIQAKTKAGIGQIYVRVVSGAYYSDDLVETVRHGLIGGGMSPKAANDLITHYGDAMPLDEWQEVAAEVLTAAVHGYSSEGDGEAAEKKP
;
A
#
# COMPACT_ATOMS: atom_id res chain seq x y z
N MET A 1 -25.25 -16.25 -24.20
CA MET A 1 -23.81 -16.43 -24.42
C MET A 1 -22.97 -15.38 -23.72
N GLY A 2 -23.27 -14.12 -23.92
CA GLY A 2 -22.56 -13.10 -23.20
C GLY A 2 -22.67 -13.24 -21.68
N SER A 3 -23.78 -13.78 -21.21
CA SER A 3 -23.98 -13.93 -19.78
C SER A 3 -23.05 -14.98 -19.20
N ASP A 4 -22.72 -16.03 -19.97
CA ASP A 4 -21.81 -17.04 -19.45
C ASP A 4 -20.42 -16.49 -19.25
N THR A 5 -19.94 -15.74 -20.22
CA THR A 5 -18.63 -15.10 -20.08
C THR A 5 -18.64 -14.14 -18.92
N ARG A 6 -19.72 -13.40 -18.77
CA ARG A 6 -19.82 -12.44 -17.69
C ARG A 6 -19.78 -13.12 -16.34
N LEU A 7 -20.50 -14.24 -16.20
CA LEU A 7 -20.51 -14.98 -14.95
C LEU A 7 -19.14 -15.49 -14.61
N MET A 8 -18.40 -15.98 -15.61
CA MET A 8 -17.05 -16.45 -15.34
C MET A 8 -16.17 -15.35 -14.84
N ILE A 9 -16.27 -14.16 -15.42
CA ILE A 9 -15.47 -13.03 -14.97
C ILE A 9 -15.85 -12.64 -13.56
N GLU A 10 -17.15 -12.63 -13.27
CA GLU A 10 -17.61 -12.25 -11.94
C GLU A 10 -17.22 -13.25 -10.89
N GLN A 11 -17.03 -14.49 -11.27
CA GLN A 11 -16.62 -15.51 -10.32
C GLN A 11 -15.12 -15.50 -10.06
N ARG A 12 -14.36 -14.82 -10.92
CA ARG A 12 -12.94 -14.69 -10.66
C ARG A 12 -12.75 -13.86 -9.42
N GLN A 13 -11.89 -14.35 -8.57
CA GLN A 13 -11.60 -13.65 -7.33
C GLN A 13 -10.13 -13.28 -7.33
N TYR A 14 -9.89 -12.03 -7.08
CA TYR A 14 -8.54 -11.53 -6.95
C TYR A 14 -8.23 -11.32 -5.47
N PRO A 15 -7.00 -11.54 -5.06
CA PRO A 15 -6.64 -11.20 -3.68
C PRO A 15 -6.89 -9.73 -3.43
N PRO A 16 -7.35 -9.37 -2.24
CA PRO A 16 -7.61 -7.95 -1.93
C PRO A 16 -6.33 -7.14 -1.99
N ILE A 17 -6.49 -5.89 -2.41
CA ILE A 17 -5.36 -4.96 -2.43
C ILE A 17 -5.35 -4.05 -1.22
N GLN A 18 -6.30 -4.25 -0.31
CA GLN A 18 -6.40 -3.47 0.92
C GLN A 18 -5.76 -4.23 2.07
N VAL A 19 -5.08 -3.50 2.94
CA VAL A 19 -4.44 -4.10 4.10
C VAL A 19 -4.63 -3.16 5.28
N ARG A 20 -4.73 -3.73 6.48
CA ARG A 20 -4.91 -2.93 7.69
C ARG A 20 -3.64 -2.96 8.50
N LEU A 21 -3.10 -1.78 8.78
CA LEU A 21 -1.78 -1.64 9.39
C LEU A 21 -1.81 -0.52 10.42
N PHE A 22 -0.95 -0.65 11.42
CA PHE A 22 -0.75 0.41 12.40
C PHE A 22 0.11 1.51 11.80
N PHE A 23 -0.32 2.74 11.97
CA PHE A 23 0.46 3.90 11.58
C PHE A 23 0.14 5.06 12.51
N GLY A 24 1.16 5.65 13.11
CA GLY A 24 0.98 6.80 13.96
C GLY A 24 0.29 6.47 15.27
N ASP A 25 -1.02 6.65 15.31
CA ASP A 25 -1.78 6.51 16.54
C ASP A 25 -2.80 5.38 16.52
N GLY A 26 -2.80 4.56 15.49
CA GLY A 26 -3.79 3.49 15.44
C GLY A 26 -3.70 2.69 14.17
N GLU A 27 -4.66 1.79 14.00
CA GLU A 27 -4.73 0.97 12.80
C GLU A 27 -5.64 1.60 11.78
N TYR A 28 -5.21 1.54 10.53
CA TYR A 28 -5.94 2.15 9.43
C TYR A 28 -5.95 1.22 8.23
N ASP A 29 -6.96 1.39 7.39
CA ASP A 29 -7.01 0.67 6.12
C ASP A 29 -6.17 1.40 5.09
N PHE A 30 -5.38 0.64 4.35
CA PHE A 30 -4.54 1.16 3.29
C PHE A 30 -4.91 0.47 1.99
N LYS A 31 -5.03 1.25 0.93
CA LYS A 31 -5.35 0.70 -0.39
C LYS A 31 -4.85 1.66 -1.46
N LEU A 32 -4.08 1.17 -2.41
CA LEU A 32 -3.65 2.01 -3.52
C LEU A 32 -4.60 1.80 -4.68
N THR A 33 -5.39 2.82 -4.98
CA THR A 33 -6.22 2.83 -6.18
C THR A 33 -5.37 3.24 -7.36
N LEU A 34 -5.87 3.01 -8.57
CA LEU A 34 -5.14 3.47 -9.75
C LEU A 34 -4.95 4.98 -9.74
N GLN A 35 -5.93 5.71 -9.23
CA GLN A 35 -5.79 7.16 -9.10
C GLN A 35 -4.67 7.51 -8.12
N GLY A 36 -4.60 6.81 -7.01
CA GLY A 36 -3.55 7.03 -6.02
C GLY A 36 -2.18 6.69 -6.58
N ILE A 37 -2.09 5.59 -7.33
CA ILE A 37 -0.85 5.21 -7.98
C ILE A 37 -0.38 6.30 -8.94
N ALA A 38 -1.31 6.83 -9.76
CA ALA A 38 -0.96 7.91 -10.68
C ALA A 38 -0.43 9.13 -9.94
N ALA A 39 -1.03 9.46 -8.81
CA ALA A 39 -0.59 10.60 -8.02
C ALA A 39 0.82 10.37 -7.45
N ILE A 40 1.08 9.16 -6.98
CA ILE A 40 2.41 8.81 -6.46
C ILE A 40 3.44 8.96 -7.57
N GLN A 41 3.14 8.42 -8.74
CA GLN A 41 4.08 8.48 -9.87
C GLN A 41 4.34 9.91 -10.32
N ALA A 42 3.32 10.74 -10.31
CA ALA A 42 3.48 12.14 -10.69
C ALA A 42 4.40 12.87 -9.71
N LYS A 43 4.26 12.58 -8.44
CA LYS A 43 5.07 13.24 -7.41
C LYS A 43 6.50 12.73 -7.39
N THR A 44 6.68 11.43 -7.50
CA THR A 44 8.01 10.82 -7.35
C THR A 44 8.78 10.74 -8.67
N LYS A 45 8.10 10.94 -9.79
CA LYS A 45 8.69 10.84 -11.13
C LYS A 45 9.24 9.45 -11.41
N ALA A 46 8.59 8.44 -10.86
CA ALA A 46 9.00 7.05 -11.06
C ALA A 46 7.76 6.17 -11.20
N GLY A 47 7.89 5.07 -11.92
CA GLY A 47 6.80 4.10 -12.02
C GLY A 47 6.62 3.35 -10.72
N ILE A 48 5.38 2.92 -10.48
CA ILE A 48 5.04 2.26 -9.22
C ILE A 48 5.84 0.96 -9.04
N GLY A 49 6.14 0.25 -10.12
CA GLY A 49 6.95 -0.95 -10.02
C GLY A 49 8.35 -0.66 -9.54
N GLN A 50 8.93 0.44 -10.02
CA GLN A 50 10.25 0.85 -9.56
C GLN A 50 10.23 1.29 -8.11
N ILE A 51 9.17 2.00 -7.72
CA ILE A 51 9.02 2.42 -6.33
C ILE A 51 8.92 1.20 -5.42
N TYR A 52 8.15 0.20 -5.84
CA TYR A 52 8.03 -1.04 -5.10
C TYR A 52 9.40 -1.67 -4.86
N VAL A 53 10.20 -1.81 -5.92
CA VAL A 53 11.53 -2.39 -5.80
C VAL A 53 12.40 -1.56 -4.86
N ARG A 54 12.38 -0.23 -5.02
CA ARG A 54 13.18 0.63 -4.16
C ARG A 54 12.80 0.48 -2.68
N VAL A 55 11.51 0.43 -2.41
CA VAL A 55 11.06 0.35 -1.02
C VAL A 55 11.43 -0.98 -0.39
N VAL A 56 11.15 -2.09 -1.08
CA VAL A 56 11.41 -3.40 -0.47
C VAL A 56 12.90 -3.69 -0.36
N SER A 57 13.73 -3.09 -1.22
CA SER A 57 15.18 -3.33 -1.18
C SER A 57 15.93 -2.34 -0.29
N GLY A 58 15.24 -1.34 0.23
CA GLY A 58 15.91 -0.36 1.08
C GLY A 58 16.53 0.79 0.35
N ALA A 59 16.32 0.89 -0.96
CA ALA A 59 16.92 1.95 -1.79
C ALA A 59 15.92 3.07 -2.06
N TYR A 60 15.04 3.31 -1.14
CA TYR A 60 13.93 4.26 -1.31
C TYR A 60 14.39 5.70 -1.15
N TYR A 61 13.63 6.60 -1.76
CA TYR A 61 13.64 8.02 -1.43
C TYR A 61 12.52 8.27 -0.43
N SER A 62 12.66 9.31 0.39
CA SER A 62 11.62 9.61 1.38
C SER A 62 10.24 9.83 0.73
N ASP A 63 10.21 10.44 -0.45
CA ASP A 63 8.94 10.65 -1.14
C ASP A 63 8.27 9.31 -1.49
N ASP A 64 9.06 8.28 -1.78
CA ASP A 64 8.48 6.96 -2.04
C ASP A 64 7.67 6.48 -0.84
N LEU A 65 8.19 6.70 0.34
CA LEU A 65 7.53 6.27 1.57
C LEU A 65 6.32 7.13 1.89
N VAL A 66 6.52 8.44 1.88
CA VAL A 66 5.48 9.37 2.31
C VAL A 66 4.28 9.32 1.37
N GLU A 67 4.53 9.33 0.06
CA GLU A 67 3.43 9.35 -0.88
C GLU A 67 2.68 8.01 -0.91
N THR A 68 3.39 6.90 -0.72
CA THR A 68 2.74 5.60 -0.63
C THR A 68 1.80 5.56 0.58
N VAL A 69 2.27 6.01 1.74
CA VAL A 69 1.44 5.99 2.93
C VAL A 69 0.26 6.95 2.77
N ARG A 70 0.51 8.16 2.25
CA ARG A 70 -0.55 9.15 2.06
C ARG A 70 -1.66 8.60 1.18
N HIS A 71 -1.30 8.09 0.02
CA HIS A 71 -2.32 7.63 -0.94
C HIS A 71 -2.90 6.29 -0.54
N GLY A 72 -2.16 5.51 0.24
CA GLY A 72 -2.73 4.32 0.84
C GLY A 72 -3.84 4.66 1.81
N LEU A 73 -3.60 5.64 2.68
CA LEU A 73 -4.63 6.08 3.63
C LEU A 73 -5.85 6.64 2.91
N ILE A 74 -5.63 7.47 1.90
CA ILE A 74 -6.74 8.05 1.14
C ILE A 74 -7.53 6.96 0.44
N GLY A 75 -6.84 6.02 -0.22
CA GLY A 75 -7.52 4.92 -0.88
C GLY A 75 -8.26 4.02 0.08
N GLY A 76 -7.81 3.95 1.32
CA GLY A 76 -8.47 3.17 2.35
C GLY A 76 -9.67 3.85 2.97
N GLY A 77 -9.94 5.11 2.59
CA GLY A 77 -11.13 5.79 3.05
C GLY A 77 -10.89 7.09 3.80
N MET A 78 -9.65 7.43 4.06
CA MET A 78 -9.35 8.65 4.79
C MET A 78 -9.42 9.86 3.86
N SER A 79 -9.89 10.99 4.39
CA SER A 79 -9.89 12.21 3.58
C SER A 79 -8.46 12.69 3.38
N PRO A 80 -8.19 13.41 2.28
CA PRO A 80 -6.84 13.94 2.07
C PRO A 80 -6.34 14.82 3.22
N LYS A 81 -7.24 15.61 3.80
CA LYS A 81 -6.84 16.45 4.92
C LYS A 81 -6.45 15.61 6.13
N ALA A 82 -7.26 14.61 6.46
CA ALA A 82 -6.97 13.76 7.61
C ALA A 82 -5.68 12.99 7.40
N ALA A 83 -5.44 12.49 6.20
CA ALA A 83 -4.21 11.78 5.90
C ALA A 83 -3.00 12.69 6.08
N ASN A 84 -3.10 13.91 5.56
CA ASN A 84 -2.01 14.86 5.68
C ASN A 84 -1.75 15.24 7.14
N ASP A 85 -2.82 15.43 7.90
CA ASP A 85 -2.68 15.77 9.32
C ASP A 85 -1.99 14.64 10.08
N LEU A 86 -2.37 13.40 9.81
CA LEU A 86 -1.78 12.24 10.46
C LEU A 86 -0.30 12.14 10.14
N ILE A 87 0.05 12.28 8.88
CA ILE A 87 1.43 12.21 8.44
C ILE A 87 2.26 13.34 9.07
N THR A 88 1.71 14.54 9.07
CA THR A 88 2.41 15.70 9.64
C THR A 88 2.63 15.53 11.13
N HIS A 89 1.62 15.00 11.83
CA HIS A 89 1.70 14.88 13.28
C HIS A 89 2.71 13.82 13.71
N TYR A 90 2.75 12.69 13.02
CA TYR A 90 3.58 11.57 13.45
C TYR A 90 4.83 11.36 12.61
N GLY A 91 4.91 12.02 11.46
CA GLY A 91 5.94 11.69 10.47
C GLY A 91 7.35 11.82 10.97
N ASP A 92 7.65 12.93 11.63
CA ASP A 92 9.02 13.16 12.08
C ASP A 92 9.35 12.42 13.36
N ALA A 93 8.34 11.85 14.01
CA ALA A 93 8.57 11.10 15.24
C ALA A 93 8.93 9.64 14.97
N MET A 94 8.78 9.18 13.73
CA MET A 94 8.97 7.77 13.39
C MET A 94 10.27 7.57 12.62
N PRO A 95 11.04 6.55 12.99
CA PRO A 95 12.22 6.23 12.19
C PRO A 95 11.81 5.72 10.81
N LEU A 96 12.73 5.87 9.85
CA LEU A 96 12.44 5.48 8.47
C LEU A 96 12.10 4.00 8.33
N ASP A 97 12.63 3.15 9.20
CA ASP A 97 12.29 1.73 9.17
C ASP A 97 10.79 1.49 9.35
N GLU A 98 10.16 2.29 10.22
CA GLU A 98 8.73 2.17 10.43
C GLU A 98 7.96 2.59 9.18
N TRP A 99 8.39 3.67 8.56
CA TRP A 99 7.81 4.11 7.31
C TRP A 99 7.97 3.06 6.22
N GLN A 100 9.17 2.48 6.14
CA GLN A 100 9.47 1.48 5.12
C GLN A 100 8.57 0.27 5.29
N GLU A 101 8.39 -0.18 6.52
CA GLU A 101 7.60 -1.37 6.79
C GLU A 101 6.16 -1.19 6.32
N VAL A 102 5.57 -0.04 6.66
CA VAL A 102 4.20 0.25 6.26
C VAL A 102 4.12 0.37 4.73
N ALA A 103 5.02 1.14 4.15
CA ALA A 103 4.99 1.35 2.69
C ALA A 103 5.19 0.05 1.94
N ALA A 104 6.07 -0.82 2.42
CA ALA A 104 6.32 -2.11 1.77
C ALA A 104 5.06 -2.98 1.78
N GLU A 105 4.35 -2.99 2.90
CA GLU A 105 3.12 -3.77 2.99
C GLU A 105 2.04 -3.21 2.06
N VAL A 106 1.92 -1.89 2.01
CA VAL A 106 0.92 -1.25 1.14
C VAL A 106 1.24 -1.56 -0.32
N LEU A 107 2.50 -1.44 -0.72
CA LEU A 107 2.91 -1.70 -2.09
C LEU A 107 2.79 -3.18 -2.45
N THR A 108 3.17 -4.06 -1.53
CA THR A 108 3.06 -5.49 -1.78
C THR A 108 1.60 -5.87 -2.01
N ALA A 109 0.69 -5.33 -1.20
CA ALA A 109 -0.72 -5.59 -1.39
C ALA A 109 -1.21 -5.08 -2.75
N ALA A 110 -0.72 -3.91 -3.18
CA ALA A 110 -1.11 -3.35 -4.46
C ALA A 110 -0.58 -4.17 -5.63
N VAL A 111 0.64 -4.68 -5.52
CA VAL A 111 1.28 -5.40 -6.62
C VAL A 111 0.82 -6.85 -6.69
N HIS A 112 0.75 -7.52 -5.55
CA HIS A 112 0.50 -8.96 -5.50
C HIS A 112 -0.84 -9.33 -4.90
N GLY A 113 -1.49 -8.42 -4.19
CA GLY A 113 -2.67 -8.74 -3.42
C GLY A 113 -2.27 -9.26 -2.05
N TYR A 114 -3.11 -9.00 -1.07
CA TYR A 114 -2.86 -9.40 0.30
C TYR A 114 -3.51 -10.76 0.56
N SER A 115 -2.78 -11.64 1.22
CA SER A 115 -3.29 -12.94 1.61
C SER A 115 -2.77 -13.25 2.99
N SER A 116 -3.69 -13.34 3.97
CA SER A 116 -3.26 -13.68 5.32
C SER A 116 -2.68 -15.08 5.38
N GLU A 117 -3.16 -15.99 4.52
CA GLU A 117 -2.58 -17.31 4.44
C GLU A 117 -1.15 -17.26 3.96
N GLY A 118 -0.93 -16.52 2.87
CA GLY A 118 0.39 -16.37 2.33
C GLY A 118 1.32 -15.70 3.32
N ASP A 119 0.82 -14.69 4.01
CA ASP A 119 1.61 -14.01 5.01
C ASP A 119 1.96 -14.94 6.16
N GLY A 120 1.01 -15.75 6.59
CA GLY A 120 1.26 -16.71 7.64
C GLY A 120 2.35 -17.69 7.24
N GLU A 121 2.28 -18.18 6.03
CA GLU A 121 3.30 -19.09 5.53
C GLU A 121 4.65 -18.44 5.46
N ALA A 122 4.67 -17.22 4.97
CA ALA A 122 5.93 -16.50 4.88
C ALA A 122 6.53 -16.29 6.25
N ALA A 123 5.71 -15.96 7.22
CA ALA A 123 6.17 -15.76 8.58
C ALA A 123 6.73 -17.04 9.16
N GLU A 124 6.08 -18.16 8.86
CA GLU A 124 6.53 -19.45 9.37
C GLU A 124 7.85 -19.86 8.75
N LYS A 125 8.06 -19.50 7.51
CA LYS A 125 9.30 -19.88 6.83
C LYS A 125 10.49 -19.10 7.32
N LYS A 126 10.27 -18.00 7.96
CA LYS A 126 11.39 -17.22 8.46
C LYS A 126 11.94 -17.88 9.72
N PRO A 127 13.21 -18.10 9.75
CA PRO A 127 13.82 -18.71 10.93
C PRO A 127 13.73 -17.84 12.15
#